data_9c12d34757d3a125f74436d0265d2499
#
_entry.id   9c12d34757d3a125f74436d0265d2499
#
_cell.length_a   1.000
_cell.length_b   1.000
_cell.length_c   1.000
_cell.angle_alpha   90.00
_cell.angle_beta   90.00
_cell.angle_gamma   90.00
#
_symmetry.space_group_name_H-M   'P 1'
#
loop_
_entity.id
_entity.type
_entity.pdbx_description
1 polymer ?
#
loop_
_entity_poly.entity_id
_entity_poly.type
_entity_poly.pdbx_seq_one_letter_code
_entity_poly.pdbx_strand_id
1 'polypeptide(L)'
;MNKIVLIGAGSTQFGLGTIGDIFKSKTLEGSTIFLHDINPEALENTKKISEKYKEELNVKCKIEASTNLQEALKNATFCIISIEVGDRFKLWDQDWQIPLDFGLKQIMGENGGPGGLFHSLRIAPEIVKICDEIVKTCPDAFVFNYSNPMQRVCHSVTTKYPDLKFTGLCHE
;
A
#
# COMPACT_ATOMS: atom_id res chain seq x y z
N MET A 1 11.30 14.44 13.26
CA MET A 1 11.03 14.63 11.83
C MET A 1 10.41 13.32 11.33
N ASN A 2 9.26 13.36 10.67
CA ASN A 2 8.55 12.15 10.27
C ASN A 2 9.18 11.52 9.02
N LYS A 3 9.26 10.19 8.98
CA LYS A 3 9.53 9.41 7.77
C LYS A 3 8.30 8.63 7.38
N ILE A 4 7.73 8.95 6.22
CA ILE A 4 6.51 8.35 5.66
C ILE A 4 6.96 7.42 4.54
N VAL A 5 6.72 6.13 4.69
CA VAL A 5 7.08 5.12 3.69
C VAL A 5 5.84 4.73 2.90
N LEU A 6 5.88 4.92 1.58
CA LEU A 6 4.85 4.47 0.65
C LEU A 6 5.28 3.12 0.05
N ILE A 7 4.60 2.05 0.41
CA ILE A 7 4.87 0.68 -0.06
C ILE A 7 3.88 0.35 -1.17
N GLY A 8 4.39 0.08 -2.39
CA GLY A 8 3.61 0.04 -3.62
C GLY A 8 3.51 1.42 -4.26
N ALA A 9 4.57 2.24 -4.14
CA ALA A 9 4.59 3.63 -4.61
C ALA A 9 4.42 3.76 -6.14
N GLY A 10 4.72 2.71 -6.91
CA GLY A 10 4.46 2.66 -8.36
C GLY A 10 2.99 2.51 -8.74
N SER A 11 2.07 2.41 -7.76
CA SER A 11 0.63 2.33 -8.01
C SER A 11 0.13 3.60 -8.71
N THR A 12 -0.51 3.42 -9.87
CA THR A 12 -1.07 4.53 -10.66
C THR A 12 -2.25 5.21 -9.96
N GLN A 13 -2.95 4.51 -9.07
CA GLN A 13 -4.13 5.04 -8.38
C GLN A 13 -3.79 5.77 -7.08
N PHE A 14 -2.89 5.22 -6.26
CA PHE A 14 -2.64 5.71 -4.90
C PHE A 14 -1.29 6.42 -4.74
N GLY A 15 -0.25 6.07 -5.52
CA GLY A 15 1.09 6.60 -5.33
C GLY A 15 1.15 8.12 -5.41
N LEU A 16 0.86 8.69 -6.58
CA LEU A 16 0.95 10.14 -6.81
C LEU A 16 -0.13 10.94 -6.06
N GLY A 17 -1.34 10.39 -5.90
CA GLY A 17 -2.42 11.03 -5.14
C GLY A 17 -2.03 11.23 -3.68
N THR A 18 -1.54 10.18 -3.02
CA THR A 18 -1.08 10.23 -1.62
C THR A 18 0.09 11.23 -1.45
N ILE A 19 1.04 11.26 -2.38
CA ILE A 19 2.15 12.22 -2.35
C ILE A 19 1.62 13.65 -2.46
N GLY A 20 0.66 13.90 -3.36
CA GLY A 20 0.02 15.20 -3.51
C GLY A 20 -0.70 15.67 -2.25
N ASP A 21 -1.35 14.76 -1.53
CA ASP A 21 -2.02 15.10 -0.26
C ASP A 21 -1.02 15.37 0.87
N ILE A 22 0.09 14.63 0.93
CA ILE A 22 1.19 14.91 1.86
C ILE A 22 1.77 16.30 1.57
N PHE A 23 1.97 16.67 0.32
CA PHE A 23 2.50 17.99 -0.07
C PHE A 23 1.60 19.16 0.33
N LYS A 24 0.28 18.97 0.35
CA LYS A 24 -0.68 19.99 0.79
C LYS A 24 -0.73 20.15 2.31
N SER A 25 -0.22 19.19 3.06
CA SER A 25 -0.30 19.17 4.52
C SER A 25 0.79 19.99 5.17
N LYS A 26 0.42 21.10 5.79
CA LYS A 26 1.36 21.92 6.59
C LYS A 26 1.96 21.17 7.77
N THR A 27 1.22 20.22 8.34
CA THR A 27 1.66 19.39 9.48
C THR A 27 2.79 18.43 9.10
N LEU A 28 2.83 18.03 7.83
CA LEU A 28 3.81 17.08 7.30
C LEU A 28 4.98 17.79 6.59
N GLU A 29 5.02 19.12 6.61
CA GLU A 29 6.14 19.88 6.04
C GLU A 29 7.47 19.46 6.68
N GLY A 30 8.50 19.32 5.89
CA GLY A 30 9.82 18.87 6.34
C GLY A 30 9.98 17.36 6.53
N SER A 31 8.93 16.57 6.33
CA SER A 31 9.01 15.09 6.40
C SER A 31 9.87 14.51 5.29
N THR A 32 10.40 13.29 5.53
CA THR A 32 10.96 12.46 4.48
C THR A 32 9.86 11.55 3.93
N ILE A 33 9.62 11.60 2.62
CA ILE A 33 8.76 10.67 1.89
C ILE A 33 9.67 9.63 1.28
N PHE A 34 9.52 8.38 1.68
CA PHE A 34 10.31 7.27 1.15
C PHE A 34 9.42 6.38 0.27
N LEU A 35 9.77 6.30 -1.00
CA LEU A 35 9.05 5.51 -1.99
C LEU A 35 9.65 4.11 -2.06
N HIS A 36 8.81 3.09 -1.93
CA HIS A 36 9.21 1.69 -2.11
C HIS A 36 8.28 1.00 -3.09
N ASP A 37 8.87 0.32 -4.07
CA ASP A 37 8.17 -0.57 -4.99
C ASP A 37 9.12 -1.69 -5.44
N ILE A 38 8.57 -2.86 -5.74
CA ILE A 38 9.35 -3.98 -6.28
C ILE A 38 9.70 -3.79 -7.76
N ASN A 39 8.95 -2.93 -8.47
CA ASN A 39 9.20 -2.57 -9.87
C ASN A 39 10.10 -1.32 -9.95
N PRO A 40 11.37 -1.45 -10.34
CA PRO A 40 12.30 -0.34 -10.37
C PRO A 40 11.93 0.75 -11.38
N GLU A 41 11.30 0.39 -12.50
CA GLU A 41 10.88 1.35 -13.52
C GLU A 41 9.71 2.21 -13.02
N ALA A 42 8.68 1.58 -12.44
CA ALA A 42 7.55 2.28 -11.86
C ALA A 42 7.99 3.19 -10.70
N LEU A 43 8.92 2.71 -9.85
CA LEU A 43 9.49 3.47 -8.74
C LEU A 43 10.23 4.71 -9.23
N GLU A 44 11.09 4.58 -10.23
CA GLU A 44 11.87 5.69 -10.79
C GLU A 44 10.95 6.74 -11.44
N ASN A 45 9.92 6.31 -12.16
CA ASN A 45 8.94 7.19 -12.77
C ASN A 45 8.16 7.98 -11.70
N THR A 46 7.69 7.30 -10.65
CA THR A 46 7.00 7.96 -9.53
C THR A 46 7.91 8.97 -8.84
N LYS A 47 9.17 8.61 -8.61
CA LYS A 47 10.15 9.53 -8.00
C LYS A 47 10.35 10.79 -8.82
N LYS A 48 10.58 10.65 -10.13
CA LYS A 48 10.78 11.80 -11.05
C LYS A 48 9.58 12.74 -11.06
N ILE A 49 8.37 12.19 -11.15
CA ILE A 49 7.14 12.98 -11.14
C ILE A 49 7.00 13.69 -9.78
N SER A 50 7.28 13.00 -8.68
CA SER A 50 7.17 13.55 -7.32
C SER A 50 8.17 14.68 -7.07
N GLU A 51 9.42 14.56 -7.53
CA GLU A 51 10.43 15.63 -7.42
C GLU A 51 10.02 16.86 -8.21
N LYS A 52 9.54 16.67 -9.45
CA LYS A 52 9.02 17.77 -10.27
C LYS A 52 7.86 18.47 -9.59
N TYR A 53 6.90 17.71 -9.05
CA TYR A 53 5.72 18.25 -8.37
C TYR A 53 6.09 19.00 -7.08
N LYS A 54 7.07 18.48 -6.34
CA LYS A 54 7.65 19.15 -5.17
C LYS A 54 8.25 20.50 -5.54
N GLU A 55 9.01 20.59 -6.65
CA GLU A 55 9.63 21.82 -7.14
C GLU A 55 8.56 22.84 -7.56
N GLU A 56 7.57 22.43 -8.35
CA GLU A 56 6.46 23.29 -8.79
C GLU A 56 5.66 23.89 -7.63
N LEU A 57 5.43 23.11 -6.59
CA LEU A 57 4.70 23.53 -5.39
C LEU A 57 5.58 24.19 -4.33
N ASN A 58 6.90 24.24 -4.53
CA ASN A 58 7.88 24.73 -3.55
C ASN A 58 7.74 24.10 -2.15
N VAL A 59 7.53 22.76 -2.11
CA VAL A 59 7.31 22.02 -0.86
C VAL A 59 8.64 21.63 -0.23
N LYS A 60 8.76 21.87 1.07
CA LYS A 60 9.93 21.45 1.86
C LYS A 60 9.75 20.03 2.35
N CYS A 61 10.20 19.06 1.59
CA CYS A 61 10.30 17.65 1.98
C CYS A 61 11.50 17.00 1.31
N LYS A 62 11.92 15.84 1.82
CA LYS A 62 12.93 14.98 1.18
C LYS A 62 12.22 13.82 0.54
N ILE A 63 12.58 13.47 -0.71
CA ILE A 63 12.08 12.30 -1.40
C ILE A 63 13.22 11.32 -1.58
N GLU A 64 13.04 10.11 -1.08
CA GLU A 64 13.97 8.99 -1.23
C GLU A 64 13.25 7.81 -1.87
N ALA A 65 13.98 6.89 -2.50
CA ALA A 65 13.38 5.72 -3.12
C ALA A 65 14.35 4.54 -3.08
N SER A 66 13.82 3.34 -2.84
CA SER A 66 14.56 2.08 -2.94
C SER A 66 13.63 0.90 -3.20
N THR A 67 14.12 -0.08 -3.95
CA THR A 67 13.46 -1.38 -4.11
C THR A 67 13.72 -2.31 -2.91
N ASN A 68 14.56 -1.92 -1.97
CA ASN A 68 14.84 -2.66 -0.75
C ASN A 68 13.88 -2.22 0.37
N LEU A 69 12.98 -3.11 0.78
CA LEU A 69 11.98 -2.82 1.82
C LEU A 69 12.63 -2.51 3.17
N GLN A 70 13.68 -3.22 3.57
CA GLN A 70 14.34 -3.00 4.86
C GLN A 70 15.01 -1.63 4.93
N GLU A 71 15.60 -1.16 3.83
CA GLU A 71 16.13 0.19 3.71
C GLU A 71 15.01 1.24 3.84
N ALA A 72 13.90 1.00 3.16
CA ALA A 72 12.73 1.87 3.21
C ALA A 72 12.19 1.99 4.64
N LEU A 73 12.07 0.89 5.36
CA LEU A 73 11.47 0.83 6.70
C LEU A 73 12.35 1.42 7.82
N LYS A 74 13.67 1.55 7.61
CA LYS A 74 14.58 2.06 8.64
C LYS A 74 14.15 3.45 9.14
N ASN A 75 13.85 3.55 10.43
CA ASN A 75 13.37 4.76 11.12
C ASN A 75 12.01 5.28 10.57
N ALA A 76 11.17 4.42 9.98
CA ALA A 76 9.83 4.80 9.55
C ALA A 76 8.95 5.17 10.76
N THR A 77 8.18 6.25 10.64
CA THR A 77 7.16 6.65 11.61
C THR A 77 5.76 6.31 11.11
N PHE A 78 5.59 6.32 9.79
CA PHE A 78 4.34 5.96 9.11
C PHE A 78 4.65 5.06 7.91
N CYS A 79 3.86 4.01 7.75
CA CYS A 79 3.87 3.15 6.58
C CYS A 79 2.49 3.18 5.91
N ILE A 80 2.45 3.42 4.62
CA ILE A 80 1.23 3.38 3.81
C ILE A 80 1.40 2.25 2.82
N ILE A 81 0.55 1.22 2.90
CA ILE A 81 0.59 0.03 2.06
C ILE A 81 -0.50 0.13 1.00
N SER A 82 -0.12 0.10 -0.27
CA SER A 82 -1.02 0.06 -1.42
C SER A 82 -0.42 -0.83 -2.49
N ILE A 83 -0.55 -2.13 -2.31
CA ILE A 83 0.00 -3.14 -3.22
C ILE A 83 -1.11 -3.93 -3.92
N GLU A 84 -0.74 -4.50 -5.07
CA GLU A 84 -1.52 -5.51 -5.77
C GLU A 84 -0.60 -6.67 -6.16
N VAL A 85 -1.16 -7.87 -6.32
CA VAL A 85 -0.42 -9.08 -6.68
C VAL A 85 -0.87 -9.56 -8.05
N GLY A 86 0.06 -9.55 -9.01
CA GLY A 86 -0.18 -10.00 -10.38
C GLY A 86 -0.96 -8.98 -11.22
N ASP A 87 -1.57 -9.48 -12.30
CA ASP A 87 -2.41 -8.66 -13.18
C ASP A 87 -3.80 -8.49 -12.55
N ARG A 88 -4.03 -7.34 -11.91
CA ARG A 88 -5.25 -7.03 -11.18
C ARG A 88 -6.51 -7.30 -12.00
N PHE A 89 -6.59 -6.76 -13.21
CA PHE A 89 -7.82 -6.82 -14.00
C PHE A 89 -8.12 -8.24 -14.46
N LYS A 90 -7.11 -8.97 -14.90
CA LYS A 90 -7.24 -10.37 -15.32
C LYS A 90 -7.65 -11.27 -14.14
N LEU A 91 -7.00 -11.10 -12.99
CA LEU A 91 -7.29 -11.89 -11.81
C LEU A 91 -8.66 -11.55 -11.21
N TRP A 92 -9.04 -10.30 -11.23
CA TRP A 92 -10.36 -9.86 -10.78
C TRP A 92 -11.49 -10.42 -11.66
N ASP A 93 -11.30 -10.42 -12.98
CA ASP A 93 -12.23 -11.07 -13.91
C ASP A 93 -12.36 -12.57 -13.61
N GLN A 94 -11.27 -13.28 -13.38
CA GLN A 94 -11.28 -14.69 -12.98
C GLN A 94 -12.01 -14.92 -11.66
N ASP A 95 -11.77 -14.07 -10.65
CA ASP A 95 -12.41 -14.15 -9.33
C ASP A 95 -13.93 -13.96 -9.43
N TRP A 96 -14.41 -13.23 -10.43
CA TRP A 96 -15.82 -13.05 -10.70
C TRP A 96 -16.40 -14.18 -11.57
N GLN A 97 -15.72 -14.56 -12.63
CA GLN A 97 -16.23 -15.55 -13.60
C GLN A 97 -16.27 -16.98 -13.04
N ILE A 98 -15.24 -17.41 -12.31
CA ILE A 98 -15.18 -18.78 -11.77
C ILE A 98 -16.40 -19.10 -10.89
N PRO A 99 -16.80 -18.29 -9.91
CA PRO A 99 -18.02 -18.54 -9.14
C PRO A 99 -19.30 -18.60 -9.99
N LEU A 100 -19.40 -17.78 -11.04
CA LEU A 100 -20.54 -17.81 -11.96
C LEU A 100 -20.64 -19.15 -12.69
N ASP A 101 -19.52 -19.73 -13.13
CA ASP A 101 -19.47 -21.05 -13.79
C ASP A 101 -19.97 -22.18 -12.88
N PHE A 102 -19.89 -21.99 -11.56
CA PHE A 102 -20.48 -22.87 -10.54
C PHE A 102 -21.90 -22.46 -10.11
N GLY A 103 -22.54 -21.56 -10.82
CA GLY A 103 -23.91 -21.10 -10.54
C GLY A 103 -24.03 -20.12 -9.37
N LEU A 104 -22.93 -19.61 -8.85
CA LEU A 104 -22.92 -18.64 -7.75
C LEU A 104 -22.98 -17.21 -8.31
N LYS A 105 -24.17 -16.61 -8.27
CA LYS A 105 -24.37 -15.23 -8.68
C LYS A 105 -23.84 -14.29 -7.60
N GLN A 106 -22.73 -13.64 -7.88
CA GLN A 106 -22.13 -12.62 -7.02
C GLN A 106 -21.93 -11.31 -7.78
N ILE A 107 -21.85 -10.20 -7.06
CA ILE A 107 -21.41 -8.93 -7.63
C ILE A 107 -19.92 -8.98 -7.96
N MET A 108 -19.50 -8.22 -8.96
CA MET A 108 -18.07 -8.03 -9.25
C MET A 108 -17.47 -7.10 -8.21
N GLY A 109 -17.00 -7.66 -7.10
CA GLY A 109 -16.46 -6.92 -5.94
C GLY A 109 -15.19 -7.54 -5.39
N GLU A 110 -14.34 -6.72 -4.79
CA GLU A 110 -13.03 -7.14 -4.28
C GLU A 110 -13.09 -7.71 -2.86
N ASN A 111 -14.14 -7.40 -2.08
CA ASN A 111 -14.16 -7.67 -0.64
C ASN A 111 -15.03 -8.88 -0.26
N GLY A 112 -16.12 -9.12 -0.94
CA GLY A 112 -17.11 -10.12 -0.59
C GLY A 112 -17.08 -11.40 -1.42
N GLY A 113 -17.84 -12.41 -0.98
CA GLY A 113 -18.06 -13.66 -1.69
C GLY A 113 -16.82 -14.51 -1.95
N PRO A 114 -16.96 -15.52 -2.84
CA PRO A 114 -15.86 -16.38 -3.27
C PRO A 114 -14.73 -15.61 -3.96
N GLY A 115 -15.08 -14.61 -4.80
CA GLY A 115 -14.07 -13.76 -5.46
C GLY A 115 -13.20 -12.99 -4.48
N GLY A 116 -13.80 -12.38 -3.46
CA GLY A 116 -13.04 -11.72 -2.39
C GLY A 116 -12.19 -12.69 -1.57
N LEU A 117 -12.60 -13.95 -1.44
CA LEU A 117 -11.76 -14.99 -0.84
C LEU A 117 -10.52 -15.28 -1.69
N PHE A 118 -10.68 -15.49 -3.01
CA PHE A 118 -9.55 -15.74 -3.90
C PHE A 118 -8.58 -14.55 -3.92
N HIS A 119 -9.09 -13.33 -3.98
CA HIS A 119 -8.28 -12.12 -3.89
C HIS A 119 -7.51 -12.07 -2.56
N SER A 120 -8.18 -12.33 -1.43
CA SER A 120 -7.51 -12.32 -0.12
C SER A 120 -6.40 -13.37 0.01
N LEU A 121 -6.55 -14.55 -0.58
CA LEU A 121 -5.52 -15.59 -0.57
C LEU A 121 -4.24 -15.19 -1.34
N ARG A 122 -4.34 -14.22 -2.25
CA ARG A 122 -3.18 -13.64 -2.95
C ARG A 122 -2.56 -12.47 -2.20
N ILE A 123 -3.39 -11.54 -1.71
CA ILE A 123 -2.92 -10.28 -1.12
C ILE A 123 -2.48 -10.42 0.33
N ALA A 124 -3.28 -11.09 1.18
CA ALA A 124 -3.03 -11.12 2.61
C ALA A 124 -1.65 -11.72 2.98
N PRO A 125 -1.16 -12.81 2.33
CA PRO A 125 0.18 -13.32 2.61
C PRO A 125 1.29 -12.31 2.35
N GLU A 126 1.18 -11.53 1.27
CA GLU A 126 2.21 -10.54 0.91
C GLU A 126 2.19 -9.35 1.88
N ILE A 127 1.02 -8.88 2.29
CA ILE A 127 0.92 -7.83 3.31
C ILE A 127 1.42 -8.31 4.66
N VAL A 128 1.14 -9.55 5.03
CA VAL A 128 1.68 -10.14 6.28
C VAL A 128 3.21 -10.19 6.23
N LYS A 129 3.84 -10.56 5.10
CA LYS A 129 5.31 -10.50 4.93
C LYS A 129 5.85 -9.07 5.08
N ILE A 130 5.16 -8.08 4.53
CA ILE A 130 5.53 -6.67 4.73
C ILE A 130 5.45 -6.30 6.21
N CYS A 131 4.39 -6.71 6.90
CA CYS A 131 4.24 -6.47 8.34
C CYS A 131 5.29 -7.22 9.17
N ASP A 132 5.75 -8.42 8.75
CA ASP A 132 6.89 -9.12 9.37
C ASP A 132 8.14 -8.25 9.39
N GLU A 133 8.42 -7.53 8.30
CA GLU A 133 9.57 -6.62 8.22
C GLU A 133 9.32 -5.31 8.99
N ILE A 134 8.08 -4.78 9.00
CA ILE A 134 7.71 -3.60 9.81
C ILE A 134 7.93 -3.87 11.29
N VAL A 135 7.42 -5.00 11.82
CA VAL A 135 7.57 -5.37 13.24
C VAL A 135 9.05 -5.52 13.64
N LYS A 136 9.90 -6.02 12.73
CA LYS A 136 11.34 -6.16 12.98
C LYS A 136 12.09 -4.84 12.94
N THR A 137 11.70 -3.92 12.05
CA THR A 137 12.50 -2.75 11.68
C THR A 137 12.00 -1.45 12.31
N CYS A 138 10.67 -1.30 12.42
CA CYS A 138 10.02 -0.10 12.93
C CYS A 138 8.69 -0.45 13.66
N PRO A 139 8.74 -1.21 14.77
CA PRO A 139 7.55 -1.74 15.46
C PRO A 139 6.59 -0.66 15.97
N ASP A 140 7.09 0.55 16.19
CA ASP A 140 6.29 1.68 16.68
C ASP A 140 5.58 2.47 15.56
N ALA A 141 5.87 2.17 14.30
CA ALA A 141 5.26 2.87 13.16
C ALA A 141 3.74 2.67 13.11
N PHE A 142 3.03 3.70 12.68
CA PHE A 142 1.63 3.58 12.31
C PHE A 142 1.52 3.04 10.88
N VAL A 143 0.69 2.03 10.68
CA VAL A 143 0.52 1.36 9.38
C VAL A 143 -0.90 1.58 8.86
N PHE A 144 -1.01 2.18 7.69
CA PHE A 144 -2.26 2.41 6.97
C PHE A 144 -2.30 1.53 5.73
N ASN A 145 -3.32 0.70 5.62
CA ASN A 145 -3.49 -0.21 4.49
C ASN A 145 -4.62 0.27 3.57
N TYR A 146 -4.32 0.45 2.31
CA TYR A 146 -5.26 0.75 1.23
C TYR A 146 -5.47 -0.43 0.27
N SER A 147 -4.77 -1.56 0.49
CA SER A 147 -4.96 -2.76 -0.33
C SER A 147 -6.24 -3.48 0.04
N ASN A 148 -6.93 -4.02 -0.97
CA ASN A 148 -8.10 -4.87 -0.83
C ASN A 148 -7.75 -6.37 -0.88
N PRO A 149 -8.60 -7.24 -0.31
CA PRO A 149 -9.81 -7.00 0.50
C PRO A 149 -9.48 -6.46 1.91
N MET A 150 -9.84 -5.21 2.16
CA MET A 150 -9.41 -4.46 3.35
C MET A 150 -9.69 -5.21 4.66
N GLN A 151 -10.93 -5.65 4.88
CA GLN A 151 -11.30 -6.34 6.13
C GLN A 151 -10.51 -7.63 6.36
N ARG A 152 -10.32 -8.45 5.31
CA ARG A 152 -9.60 -9.73 5.41
C ARG A 152 -8.12 -9.52 5.65
N VAL A 153 -7.54 -8.50 5.01
CA VAL A 153 -6.16 -8.06 5.27
C VAL A 153 -6.00 -7.60 6.70
N CYS A 154 -6.87 -6.70 7.18
CA CYS A 154 -6.83 -6.25 8.57
C CYS A 154 -6.94 -7.41 9.55
N HIS A 155 -7.89 -8.32 9.34
CA HIS A 155 -8.06 -9.49 10.20
C HIS A 155 -6.81 -10.38 10.22
N SER A 156 -6.21 -10.63 9.06
CA SER A 156 -5.00 -11.45 8.95
C SER A 156 -3.82 -10.83 9.70
N VAL A 157 -3.63 -9.52 9.55
CA VAL A 157 -2.52 -8.79 10.19
C VAL A 157 -2.75 -8.69 11.70
N THR A 158 -3.93 -8.25 12.15
CA THR A 158 -4.20 -8.06 13.59
C THR A 158 -4.28 -9.37 14.35
N THR A 159 -4.61 -10.49 13.70
CA THR A 159 -4.54 -11.83 14.32
C THR A 159 -3.09 -12.23 14.58
N LYS A 160 -2.17 -11.95 13.65
CA LYS A 160 -0.75 -12.28 13.80
C LYS A 160 0.00 -11.28 14.67
N TYR A 161 -0.34 -10.00 14.55
CA TYR A 161 0.33 -8.87 15.21
C TYR A 161 -0.69 -7.97 15.91
N PRO A 162 -1.26 -8.39 17.06
CA PRO A 162 -2.32 -7.65 17.77
C PRO A 162 -1.88 -6.27 18.25
N ASP A 163 -0.58 -6.09 18.53
CA ASP A 163 -0.02 -4.85 19.05
C ASP A 163 0.47 -3.88 17.95
N LEU A 164 0.46 -4.31 16.68
CA LEU A 164 0.83 -3.44 15.57
C LEU A 164 -0.25 -2.36 15.36
N LYS A 165 0.18 -1.12 15.30
CA LYS A 165 -0.70 0.04 15.03
C LYS A 165 -1.18 0.03 13.57
N PHE A 166 -2.04 -0.92 13.24
CA PHE A 166 -2.50 -1.20 11.87
C PHE A 166 -3.96 -0.77 11.67
N THR A 167 -4.22 -0.02 10.62
CA THR A 167 -5.56 0.42 10.22
C THR A 167 -5.76 0.23 8.72
N GLY A 168 -6.88 -0.38 8.33
CA GLY A 168 -7.31 -0.43 6.94
C GLY A 168 -8.25 0.73 6.61
N LEU A 169 -8.11 1.27 5.42
CA LEU A 169 -8.93 2.34 4.88
C LEU A 169 -9.49 1.91 3.53
N CYS A 170 -10.81 2.08 3.36
CA CYS A 170 -11.53 1.86 2.13
C CYS A 170 -12.50 3.01 1.94
N HIS A 171 -12.86 3.33 0.69
CA HIS A 171 -13.78 4.42 0.37
C HIS A 171 -15.22 3.94 0.08
N GLU A 172 -15.50 2.65 0.32
CA GLU A 172 -16.86 2.09 0.26
C GLU A 172 -17.55 2.18 1.62
#